data_39bae812b46c520ba20a14446eb18265
#
_entry.id   39bae812b46c520ba20a14446eb18265
#
_cell.length_a   1.000
_cell.length_b   1.000
_cell.length_c   1.000
_cell.angle_alpha   90.00
_cell.angle_beta   90.00
_cell.angle_gamma   90.00
#
_symmetry.space_group_name_H-M   'P 1'
#
loop_
_entity.id
_entity.type
_entity.pdbx_description
1 polymer ?
#
loop_
_entity_poly.entity_id
_entity_poly.type
_entity_poly.pdbx_seq_one_letter_code
_entity_poly.pdbx_strand_id
1 'polypeptide(L)'
;MNKLLLSLLLACIATVAGCGDREQYTAHRAERSKPKMEVGANMVSVRRAPYPNLDILPDGRLRVDDIEIPLDDGQREMLRTSFVKLQILRQNTLTESSAPADASGRTLPLDVPAGQTPFPPDLAERIPEFKQYSEALANPRALR
;
A
#
# COMPACT_ATOMS: atom_id res chain seq x y z
N MET A 1 -28.63 -51.91 -5.05
CA MET A 1 -27.61 -51.20 -5.88
C MET A 1 -27.91 -49.72 -6.08
N ASN A 2 -29.15 -49.33 -6.34
CA ASN A 2 -29.50 -47.93 -6.62
C ASN A 2 -29.30 -46.91 -5.47
N LYS A 3 -29.42 -47.37 -4.21
CA LYS A 3 -29.23 -46.49 -3.04
C LYS A 3 -27.77 -46.08 -2.81
N LEU A 4 -26.82 -47.00 -3.08
CA LEU A 4 -25.40 -46.73 -2.98
C LEU A 4 -24.90 -45.78 -4.07
N LEU A 5 -25.41 -45.93 -5.29
CA LEU A 5 -25.10 -45.02 -6.40
C LEU A 5 -25.64 -43.60 -6.15
N LEU A 6 -26.87 -43.50 -5.57
CA LEU A 6 -27.46 -42.21 -5.23
C LEU A 6 -26.68 -41.48 -4.12
N SER A 7 -26.21 -42.23 -3.11
CA SER A 7 -25.37 -41.66 -2.03
C SER A 7 -24.01 -41.19 -2.54
N LEU A 8 -23.42 -41.91 -3.49
CA LEU A 8 -22.16 -41.54 -4.09
C LEU A 8 -22.30 -40.28 -4.96
N LEU A 9 -23.41 -40.17 -5.70
CA LEU A 9 -23.71 -38.99 -6.51
C LEU A 9 -23.96 -37.74 -5.65
N LEU A 10 -24.66 -37.89 -4.51
CA LEU A 10 -24.89 -36.79 -3.58
C LEU A 10 -23.60 -36.33 -2.91
N ALA A 11 -22.67 -37.24 -2.60
CA ALA A 11 -21.37 -36.92 -2.03
C ALA A 11 -20.50 -36.15 -3.03
N CYS A 12 -20.55 -36.46 -4.34
CA CYS A 12 -19.82 -35.76 -5.37
C CYS A 12 -20.35 -34.33 -5.60
N ILE A 13 -21.65 -34.06 -5.44
CA ILE A 13 -22.24 -32.73 -5.59
C ILE A 13 -21.84 -31.83 -4.41
N ALA A 14 -21.69 -32.36 -3.20
CA ALA A 14 -21.27 -31.57 -2.03
C ALA A 14 -19.83 -31.06 -2.11
N THR A 15 -18.95 -31.71 -2.88
CA THR A 15 -17.56 -31.27 -3.05
C THR A 15 -17.36 -30.13 -4.06
N VAL A 16 -18.36 -29.83 -4.89
CA VAL A 16 -18.28 -28.75 -5.90
C VAL A 16 -18.79 -27.40 -5.36
N ALA A 17 -19.46 -27.39 -4.20
CA ALA A 17 -19.98 -26.16 -3.58
C ALA A 17 -18.91 -25.31 -2.86
N GLY A 18 -17.62 -25.72 -2.89
CA GLY A 18 -16.52 -25.04 -2.23
C GLY A 18 -15.92 -23.83 -2.97
N CYS A 19 -16.56 -23.29 -4.01
CA CYS A 19 -16.06 -22.16 -4.80
C CYS A 19 -16.65 -20.79 -4.38
N GLY A 20 -16.97 -20.61 -3.09
CA GLY A 20 -17.50 -19.33 -2.58
C GLY A 20 -16.49 -18.17 -2.53
N ASP A 21 -15.18 -18.44 -2.57
CA ASP A 21 -14.15 -17.43 -2.29
C ASP A 21 -13.56 -16.73 -3.53
N ARG A 22 -14.03 -17.04 -4.73
CA ARG A 22 -13.42 -16.51 -5.95
C ARG A 22 -13.65 -15.00 -6.11
N GLU A 23 -14.82 -14.52 -5.73
CA GLU A 23 -15.15 -13.09 -5.78
C GLU A 23 -14.37 -12.31 -4.72
N GLN A 24 -14.27 -12.84 -3.52
CA GLN A 24 -13.45 -12.25 -2.46
C GLN A 24 -11.97 -12.23 -2.85
N TYR A 25 -11.46 -13.32 -3.42
CA TYR A 25 -10.07 -13.38 -3.89
C TYR A 25 -9.77 -12.37 -5.00
N THR A 26 -10.69 -12.19 -5.96
CA THR A 26 -10.53 -11.19 -7.04
C THR A 26 -10.62 -9.78 -6.51
N ALA A 27 -11.52 -9.48 -5.56
CA ALA A 27 -11.65 -8.20 -4.89
C ALA A 27 -10.37 -7.86 -4.08
N HIS A 28 -9.84 -8.81 -3.32
CA HIS A 28 -8.58 -8.65 -2.58
C HIS A 28 -7.36 -8.45 -3.49
N ARG A 29 -7.35 -9.11 -4.66
CA ARG A 29 -6.28 -8.92 -5.64
C ARG A 29 -6.35 -7.52 -6.27
N ALA A 30 -7.54 -7.07 -6.63
CA ALA A 30 -7.77 -5.74 -7.18
C ALA A 30 -7.38 -4.65 -6.17
N GLU A 31 -7.74 -4.81 -4.90
CA GLU A 31 -7.36 -3.86 -3.84
C GLU A 31 -5.84 -3.81 -3.64
N ARG A 32 -5.16 -4.95 -3.65
CA ARG A 32 -3.68 -5.00 -3.52
C ARG A 32 -2.94 -4.36 -4.69
N SER A 33 -3.53 -4.34 -5.87
CA SER A 33 -2.94 -3.76 -7.07
C SER A 33 -3.18 -2.26 -7.24
N LYS A 34 -4.03 -1.65 -6.39
CA LYS A 34 -4.26 -0.20 -6.43
C LYS A 34 -2.99 0.56 -6.10
N PRO A 35 -2.72 1.67 -6.81
CA PRO A 35 -1.65 2.58 -6.45
C PRO A 35 -1.80 3.05 -5.01
N LYS A 36 -0.74 2.96 -4.22
CA LYS A 36 -0.76 3.33 -2.81
C LYS A 36 0.64 3.68 -2.29
N MET A 37 0.66 4.49 -1.25
CA MET A 37 1.83 4.74 -0.44
C MET A 37 1.61 4.17 0.96
N GLU A 38 2.44 3.25 1.40
CA GLU A 38 2.38 2.63 2.72
C GLU A 38 3.46 3.20 3.62
N VAL A 39 3.04 3.81 4.72
CA VAL A 39 3.94 4.42 5.71
C VAL A 39 4.16 3.42 6.84
N GLY A 40 5.29 2.73 6.78
CA GLY A 40 5.77 1.83 7.84
C GLY A 40 6.65 2.55 8.86
N ALA A 41 7.10 1.84 9.90
CA ALA A 41 7.95 2.42 10.96
C ALA A 41 9.33 2.85 10.43
N ASN A 42 9.93 2.06 9.55
CA ASN A 42 11.31 2.23 9.09
C ASN A 42 11.43 2.50 7.59
N MET A 43 10.32 2.58 6.88
CA MET A 43 10.30 2.73 5.43
C MET A 43 8.95 3.26 4.97
N VAL A 44 8.98 4.12 3.96
CA VAL A 44 7.78 4.51 3.20
C VAL A 44 7.87 3.86 1.83
N SER A 45 6.89 3.02 1.53
CA SER A 45 6.82 2.27 0.28
C SER A 45 5.79 2.85 -0.66
N VAL A 46 6.18 3.20 -1.88
CA VAL A 46 5.28 3.71 -2.92
C VAL A 46 5.15 2.66 -4.02
N ARG A 47 3.93 2.24 -4.29
CA ARG A 47 3.61 1.15 -5.21
C ARG A 47 2.60 1.60 -6.26
N ARG A 48 2.93 1.42 -7.53
CA ARG A 48 2.05 1.66 -8.67
C ARG A 48 2.44 0.78 -9.85
N ALA A 49 1.77 -0.34 -10.02
CA ALA A 49 1.98 -1.19 -11.21
C ALA A 49 1.63 -0.41 -12.50
N PRO A 50 2.36 -0.60 -13.62
CA PRO A 50 3.47 -1.52 -13.82
C PRO A 50 4.86 -0.93 -13.49
N TYR A 51 4.92 0.23 -12.83
CA TYR A 51 6.16 0.92 -12.50
C TYR A 51 6.93 0.24 -11.37
N PRO A 52 8.25 0.46 -11.28
CA PRO A 52 9.09 -0.05 -10.21
C PRO A 52 8.57 0.34 -8.82
N ASN A 53 8.97 -0.38 -7.80
CA ASN A 53 8.67 0.00 -6.42
C ASN A 53 9.63 1.09 -5.95
N LEU A 54 9.10 2.12 -5.27
CA LEU A 54 9.94 3.11 -4.62
C LEU A 54 9.89 2.92 -3.11
N ASP A 55 11.05 2.99 -2.45
CA ASP A 55 11.17 2.92 -1.00
C ASP A 55 12.01 4.09 -0.49
N ILE A 56 11.41 4.90 0.38
CA ILE A 56 12.07 6.03 1.05
C ILE A 56 12.51 5.56 2.44
N LEU A 57 13.79 5.75 2.74
CA LEU A 57 14.39 5.39 4.03
C LEU A 57 14.40 6.58 5.00
N PRO A 58 14.56 6.33 6.32
CA PRO A 58 14.56 7.38 7.34
C PRO A 58 15.62 8.48 7.15
N ASP A 59 16.73 8.14 6.52
CA ASP A 59 17.85 9.04 6.23
C ASP A 59 17.70 9.80 4.89
N GLY A 60 16.56 9.66 4.22
CA GLY A 60 16.25 10.32 2.95
C GLY A 60 16.79 9.59 1.73
N ARG A 61 17.40 8.43 1.86
CA ARG A 61 17.78 7.61 0.70
C ARG A 61 16.53 7.08 -0.02
N LEU A 62 16.63 6.95 -1.33
CA LEU A 62 15.58 6.39 -2.19
C LEU A 62 16.09 5.10 -2.84
N ARG A 63 15.25 4.07 -2.83
CA ARG A 63 15.47 2.83 -3.57
C ARG A 63 14.40 2.66 -4.64
N VAL A 64 14.82 2.13 -5.77
CA VAL A 64 13.97 1.72 -6.88
C VAL A 64 14.18 0.22 -7.08
N ASP A 65 13.15 -0.61 -6.82
CA ASP A 65 13.25 -2.07 -6.80
C ASP A 65 14.50 -2.58 -6.02
N ASP A 66 14.65 -2.09 -4.77
CA ASP A 66 15.75 -2.38 -3.85
C ASP A 66 17.13 -1.80 -4.25
N ILE A 67 17.26 -1.13 -5.38
CA ILE A 67 18.50 -0.50 -5.82
C ILE A 67 18.50 0.95 -5.34
N GLU A 68 19.51 1.33 -4.55
CA GLU A 68 19.68 2.70 -4.10
C GLU A 68 20.11 3.59 -5.27
N ILE A 69 19.38 4.70 -5.48
CA ILE A 69 19.72 5.68 -6.51
C ILE A 69 20.47 6.87 -5.89
N PRO A 70 21.44 7.43 -6.61
CA PRO A 70 22.17 8.59 -6.14
C PRO A 70 21.25 9.81 -6.08
N LEU A 71 21.20 10.48 -4.95
CA LEU A 71 20.50 11.73 -4.72
C LEU A 71 21.51 12.78 -4.27
N ASP A 72 21.28 14.04 -4.65
CA ASP A 72 22.00 15.15 -4.06
C ASP A 72 21.54 15.41 -2.61
N ASP A 73 22.30 16.23 -1.88
CA ASP A 73 22.01 16.51 -0.47
C ASP A 73 20.65 17.21 -0.28
N GLY A 74 20.24 18.08 -1.22
CA GLY A 74 18.95 18.76 -1.17
C GLY A 74 17.76 17.81 -1.40
N GLN A 75 17.90 16.86 -2.33
CA GLN A 75 16.91 15.83 -2.59
C GLN A 75 16.77 14.88 -1.39
N ARG A 76 17.91 14.48 -0.82
CA ARG A 76 17.96 13.62 0.37
C ARG A 76 17.32 14.29 1.58
N GLU A 77 17.63 15.57 1.83
CA GLU A 77 17.03 16.31 2.94
C GLU A 77 15.52 16.53 2.75
N MET A 78 15.07 16.73 1.51
CA MET A 78 13.64 16.81 1.17
C MET A 78 12.93 15.51 1.52
N LEU A 79 13.45 14.35 1.12
CA LEU A 79 12.85 13.06 1.43
C LEU A 79 12.91 12.75 2.92
N ARG A 80 13.99 13.08 3.62
CA ARG A 80 14.12 12.94 5.06
C ARG A 80 13.06 13.75 5.81
N THR A 81 12.87 15.00 5.42
CA THR A 81 11.84 15.87 6.01
C THR A 81 10.43 15.31 5.74
N SER A 82 10.17 14.85 4.53
CA SER A 82 8.90 14.21 4.17
C SER A 82 8.66 12.93 4.96
N PHE A 83 9.69 12.11 5.14
CA PHE A 83 9.63 10.91 5.97
C PHE A 83 9.21 11.24 7.41
N VAL A 84 9.83 12.23 8.04
CA VAL A 84 9.49 12.65 9.41
C VAL A 84 8.02 13.10 9.50
N LYS A 85 7.56 13.92 8.56
CA LYS A 85 6.15 14.34 8.50
C LYS A 85 5.20 13.15 8.40
N LEU A 86 5.51 12.19 7.53
CA LEU A 86 4.73 10.98 7.35
C LEU A 86 4.71 10.10 8.61
N GLN A 87 5.82 10.02 9.36
CA GLN A 87 5.84 9.29 10.64
C GLN A 87 4.94 9.95 11.69
N ILE A 88 4.92 11.26 11.78
CA ILE A 88 4.01 11.99 12.68
C ILE A 88 2.55 11.69 12.30
N LEU A 89 2.19 11.80 11.03
CA LEU A 89 0.84 11.50 10.55
C LEU A 89 0.47 10.04 10.78
N ARG A 90 1.40 9.11 10.56
CA ARG A 90 1.20 7.68 10.85
C ARG A 90 0.90 7.47 12.33
N GLN A 91 1.69 8.05 13.22
CA GLN A 91 1.50 7.91 14.66
C GLN A 91 0.14 8.44 15.09
N ASN A 92 -0.26 9.61 14.63
CA ASN A 92 -1.58 10.20 14.92
C ASN A 92 -2.70 9.29 14.41
N THR A 93 -2.60 8.81 13.16
CA THR A 93 -3.58 7.88 12.57
C THR A 93 -3.72 6.61 13.40
N LEU A 94 -2.62 6.00 13.83
CA LEU A 94 -2.65 4.75 14.61
C LEU A 94 -3.22 4.95 16.02
N THR A 95 -3.09 6.14 16.59
CA THR A 95 -3.55 6.47 17.94
C THR A 95 -5.01 6.92 17.96
N GLU A 96 -5.45 7.70 16.98
CA GLU A 96 -6.72 8.41 17.00
C GLU A 96 -7.76 7.86 16.03
N SER A 97 -7.33 7.11 15.00
CA SER A 97 -8.26 6.69 13.96
C SER A 97 -9.19 5.56 14.40
N SER A 98 -10.48 5.81 14.26
CA SER A 98 -11.54 4.79 14.31
C SER A 98 -11.88 4.22 12.92
N ALA A 99 -11.15 4.63 11.88
CA ALA A 99 -11.39 4.18 10.51
C ALA A 99 -11.17 2.66 10.38
N PRO A 100 -11.98 1.97 9.57
CA PRO A 100 -11.79 0.56 9.32
C PRO A 100 -10.45 0.32 8.59
N ALA A 101 -9.74 -0.71 9.02
CA ALA A 101 -8.56 -1.17 8.30
C ALA A 101 -8.95 -1.66 6.90
N ASP A 102 -7.96 -1.78 6.02
CA ASP A 102 -8.14 -2.43 4.73
C ASP A 102 -8.57 -3.91 4.89
N ALA A 103 -8.91 -4.56 3.78
CA ALA A 103 -9.33 -5.95 3.76
C ALA A 103 -8.28 -6.92 4.36
N SER A 104 -7.01 -6.52 4.46
CA SER A 104 -5.95 -7.30 5.12
C SER A 104 -5.85 -7.03 6.62
N GLY A 105 -6.53 -6.02 7.15
CA GLY A 105 -6.42 -5.56 8.55
C GLY A 105 -5.09 -4.89 8.89
N ARG A 106 -4.21 -4.69 7.90
CA ARG A 106 -2.82 -4.26 8.10
C ARG A 106 -2.59 -2.78 7.93
N THR A 107 -3.42 -2.11 7.13
CA THR A 107 -3.25 -0.69 6.85
C THR A 107 -4.52 0.11 7.13
N LEU A 108 -4.35 1.35 7.57
CA LEU A 108 -5.40 2.36 7.75
C LEU A 108 -5.19 3.49 6.74
N PRO A 109 -6.26 4.14 6.24
CA PRO A 109 -6.10 5.41 5.54
C PRO A 109 -5.32 6.38 6.42
N LEU A 110 -4.28 7.01 5.88
CA LEU A 110 -3.52 8.01 6.62
C LEU A 110 -4.35 9.29 6.75
N ASP A 111 -4.55 9.75 7.96
CA ASP A 111 -5.23 11.02 8.22
C ASP A 111 -4.27 12.18 7.95
N VAL A 112 -4.51 12.88 6.82
CA VAL A 112 -3.72 14.05 6.43
C VAL A 112 -4.60 15.28 6.61
N PRO A 113 -4.30 16.17 7.57
CA PRO A 113 -5.08 17.38 7.79
C PRO A 113 -5.18 18.25 6.54
N ALA A 114 -6.33 18.89 6.36
CA ALA A 114 -6.57 19.76 5.22
C ALA A 114 -5.50 20.86 5.13
N GLY A 115 -4.96 21.08 3.93
CA GLY A 115 -3.91 22.06 3.69
C GLY A 115 -2.50 21.59 4.03
N GLN A 116 -2.32 20.39 4.56
CA GLN A 116 -1.00 19.79 4.75
C GLN A 116 -0.66 18.85 3.60
N THR A 117 0.56 18.93 3.11
CA THR A 117 1.11 17.97 2.16
C THR A 117 2.42 17.40 2.72
N PRO A 118 2.53 16.06 2.85
CA PRO A 118 3.75 15.43 3.34
C PRO A 118 4.96 15.74 2.46
N PHE A 119 4.72 15.78 1.14
CA PHE A 119 5.73 16.09 0.13
C PHE A 119 5.57 17.52 -0.40
N PRO A 120 6.67 18.16 -0.78
CA PRO A 120 6.60 19.45 -1.47
C PRO A 120 6.00 19.27 -2.89
N PRO A 121 5.35 20.31 -3.43
CA PRO A 121 4.68 20.25 -4.73
C PRO A 121 5.62 20.00 -5.91
N ASP A 122 6.88 20.39 -5.78
CA ASP A 122 7.95 20.23 -6.77
C ASP A 122 8.70 18.88 -6.68
N LEU A 123 8.20 17.93 -5.87
CA LEU A 123 8.84 16.63 -5.68
C LEU A 123 9.20 15.94 -7.01
N ALA A 124 8.24 15.84 -7.92
CA ALA A 124 8.42 15.14 -9.19
C ALA A 124 9.33 15.90 -10.19
N GLU A 125 9.52 17.19 -9.99
CA GLU A 125 10.47 18.00 -10.78
C GLU A 125 11.90 17.78 -10.27
N ARG A 126 12.06 17.74 -8.95
CA ARG A 126 13.36 17.59 -8.30
C ARG A 126 13.84 16.14 -8.27
N ILE A 127 12.94 15.18 -8.17
CA ILE A 127 13.22 13.74 -8.16
C ILE A 127 12.34 13.09 -9.23
N PRO A 128 12.82 12.98 -10.48
CA PRO A 128 12.03 12.53 -11.64
C PRO A 128 11.42 11.13 -11.49
N GLU A 129 11.97 10.30 -10.63
CA GLU A 129 11.47 8.96 -10.32
C GLU A 129 10.03 9.00 -9.80
N PHE A 130 9.59 10.09 -9.17
CA PHE A 130 8.23 10.25 -8.65
C PHE A 130 7.19 10.67 -9.70
N LYS A 131 7.57 11.04 -10.93
CA LYS A 131 6.64 11.55 -11.96
C LYS A 131 5.42 10.66 -12.21
N GLN A 132 5.60 9.35 -12.11
CA GLN A 132 4.55 8.39 -12.40
C GLN A 132 3.73 7.98 -11.18
N TYR A 133 4.01 8.54 -9.99
CA TYR A 133 3.44 8.04 -8.73
C TYR A 133 2.45 9.01 -8.07
N SER A 134 1.99 10.06 -8.74
CA SER A 134 1.04 11.04 -8.19
C SER A 134 -0.20 10.38 -7.59
N GLU A 135 -0.75 9.37 -8.26
CA GLU A 135 -1.90 8.60 -7.81
C GLU A 135 -1.61 7.79 -6.54
N ALA A 136 -0.42 7.17 -6.44
CA ALA A 136 -0.01 6.46 -5.26
C ALA A 136 0.25 7.39 -4.07
N LEU A 137 0.86 8.56 -4.32
CA LEU A 137 1.10 9.58 -3.30
C LEU A 137 -0.19 10.20 -2.77
N ALA A 138 -1.26 10.21 -3.59
CA ALA A 138 -2.60 10.65 -3.20
C ALA A 138 -3.37 9.62 -2.37
N ASN A 139 -2.87 8.38 -2.25
CA ASN A 139 -3.48 7.30 -1.47
C ASN A 139 -2.54 6.82 -0.35
N PRO A 140 -2.23 7.67 0.65
CA PRO A 140 -1.34 7.31 1.74
C PRO A 140 -2.06 6.43 2.77
N ARG A 141 -1.35 5.42 3.28
CA ARG A 141 -1.87 4.47 4.25
C ARG A 141 -0.85 4.25 5.38
N ALA A 142 -1.33 4.26 6.61
CA ALA A 142 -0.53 3.93 7.80
C ALA A 142 -0.45 2.40 7.95
N LEU A 143 0.76 1.84 7.97
CA LEU A 143 1.01 0.44 8.27
C LEU A 143 1.04 0.25 9.79
N ARG A 144 0.29 -0.76 10.28
CA ARG A 144 0.26 -1.17 11.71
C ARG A 144 1.52 -1.91 12.14
#